data_5d311733f3986b4acf32b6bca157f333
#
_entry.id   5d311733f3986b4acf32b6bca157f333
#
_cell.length_a   1.000
_cell.length_b   1.000
_cell.length_c   1.000
_cell.angle_alpha   90.00
_cell.angle_beta   90.00
_cell.angle_gamma   90.00
#
_symmetry.space_group_name_H-M   'P 1'
#
loop_
_entity.id
_entity.type
_entity.pdbx_description
1 polymer ?
#
loop_
_entity_poly.entity_id
_entity_poly.type
_entity_poly.pdbx_seq_one_letter_code
_entity_poly.pdbx_strand_id
1 'polypeptide(L)'
;SDGDNMLHLVNKYMDEYLADHTNLSAKARAEKYAKITAKTIISSGGTDSSSYGQNAFFYDAAEGVLTAAILLIAEFCPDGKRHIISVFKLIQDLLAPSKVKGKNQFQLLLAKLPDTHKAKWFAGAALNTAEQSMQSVLSTALSRLNAFLDSELEQILCFDTAIDAELFCKKKTAVFLVMPEEDNTKYFIISLILQQLYREILVVADENGGKLDNRVVFYWDEVGTIPKIESAEMMFSASRSR
;
A
#
# COMPACT_ATOMS: atom_id res chain seq x y z
N SER A 1 -8.33 -16.55 -11.15
CA SER A 1 -8.45 -15.57 -10.04
C SER A 1 -8.48 -14.18 -10.63
N ASP A 2 -9.33 -13.35 -10.09
CA ASP A 2 -9.41 -11.95 -10.51
C ASP A 2 -8.26 -11.16 -9.87
N GLY A 3 -7.75 -10.15 -10.59
CA GLY A 3 -6.67 -9.29 -10.08
C GLY A 3 -7.16 -8.36 -8.96
N ASP A 4 -6.26 -8.03 -8.03
CA ASP A 4 -6.46 -7.03 -6.98
C ASP A 4 -5.17 -6.28 -6.72
N ASN A 5 -5.03 -5.13 -7.36
CA ASN A 5 -3.84 -4.30 -7.23
C ASN A 5 -3.92 -3.45 -5.96
N MET A 6 -3.08 -3.74 -4.99
CA MET A 6 -3.01 -2.98 -3.73
C MET A 6 -2.71 -1.48 -3.90
N LEU A 7 -2.17 -1.07 -5.05
CA LEU A 7 -1.89 0.33 -5.37
C LEU A 7 -3.03 0.99 -6.16
N HIS A 8 -4.18 0.32 -6.34
CA HIS A 8 -5.29 0.80 -7.18
C HIS A 8 -5.68 2.25 -6.88
N LEU A 9 -5.98 2.59 -5.62
CA LEU A 9 -6.37 3.96 -5.25
C LEU A 9 -5.23 4.96 -5.45
N VAL A 10 -3.99 4.58 -5.14
CA VAL A 10 -2.83 5.45 -5.38
C VAL A 10 -2.70 5.76 -6.86
N ASN A 11 -2.79 4.74 -7.71
CA ASN A 11 -2.70 4.88 -9.16
C ASN A 11 -3.84 5.73 -9.71
N LYS A 12 -5.10 5.46 -9.29
CA LYS A 12 -6.28 6.23 -9.70
C LYS A 12 -6.08 7.73 -9.46
N TYR A 13 -5.75 8.12 -8.25
CA TYR A 13 -5.60 9.54 -7.93
C TYR A 13 -4.31 10.15 -8.47
N MET A 14 -3.26 9.37 -8.67
CA MET A 14 -2.06 9.82 -9.37
C MET A 14 -2.37 10.12 -10.84
N ASP A 15 -3.13 9.28 -11.52
CA ASP A 15 -3.55 9.51 -12.90
C ASP A 15 -4.41 10.77 -13.04
N GLU A 16 -5.33 11.00 -12.12
CA GLU A 16 -6.11 12.25 -12.07
C GLU A 16 -5.23 13.49 -11.90
N TYR A 17 -4.21 13.41 -11.04
CA TYR A 17 -3.26 14.50 -10.85
C TYR A 17 -2.36 14.72 -12.06
N LEU A 18 -1.87 13.65 -12.69
CA LEU A 18 -1.03 13.73 -13.88
C LEU A 18 -1.80 14.25 -15.12
N ALA A 19 -3.11 13.98 -15.18
CA ALA A 19 -3.99 14.53 -16.21
C ALA A 19 -4.25 16.03 -16.01
N ASP A 20 -4.30 16.49 -14.75
CA ASP A 20 -4.48 17.89 -14.37
C ASP A 20 -3.66 18.22 -13.12
N HIS A 21 -2.49 18.79 -13.31
CA HIS A 21 -1.57 19.18 -12.22
C HIS A 21 -2.14 20.27 -11.28
N THR A 22 -3.26 20.90 -11.60
CA THR A 22 -3.97 21.83 -10.71
C THR A 22 -4.88 21.08 -9.73
N ASN A 23 -5.16 19.82 -9.96
CA ASN A 23 -5.97 18.96 -9.08
C ASN A 23 -5.16 18.50 -7.85
N LEU A 24 -4.93 19.45 -6.93
CA LEU A 24 -4.19 19.18 -5.69
C LEU A 24 -4.94 18.23 -4.74
N SER A 25 -6.26 18.10 -4.89
CA SER A 25 -7.06 17.13 -4.14
C SER A 25 -6.71 15.70 -4.52
N ALA A 26 -6.59 15.41 -5.82
CA ALA A 26 -6.16 14.10 -6.31
C ALA A 26 -4.74 13.77 -5.83
N LYS A 27 -3.82 14.74 -5.93
CA LYS A 27 -2.45 14.58 -5.40
C LYS A 27 -2.45 14.21 -3.91
N ALA A 28 -3.20 14.95 -3.09
CA ALA A 28 -3.30 14.69 -1.66
C ALA A 28 -3.89 13.32 -1.34
N ARG A 29 -4.86 12.86 -2.14
CA ARG A 29 -5.45 11.51 -2.01
C ARG A 29 -4.44 10.42 -2.39
N ALA A 30 -3.68 10.58 -3.47
CA ALA A 30 -2.61 9.65 -3.84
C ALA A 30 -1.56 9.52 -2.72
N GLU A 31 -1.10 10.63 -2.17
CA GLU A 31 -0.16 10.68 -1.03
C GLU A 31 -0.75 10.00 0.21
N LYS A 32 -2.02 10.26 0.54
CA LYS A 32 -2.73 9.65 1.66
C LYS A 32 -2.78 8.12 1.53
N TYR A 33 -3.21 7.62 0.36
CA TYR A 33 -3.35 6.17 0.17
C TYR A 33 -2.01 5.46 0.07
N ALA A 34 -0.97 6.10 -0.49
CA ALA A 34 0.39 5.57 -0.46
C ALA A 34 0.88 5.40 0.99
N LYS A 35 0.66 6.40 1.84
CA LYS A 35 1.01 6.33 3.27
C LYS A 35 0.22 5.25 4.02
N ILE A 36 -1.08 5.14 3.77
CA ILE A 36 -1.93 4.11 4.39
C ILE A 36 -1.46 2.71 3.99
N THR A 37 -1.19 2.49 2.70
CA THR A 37 -0.71 1.20 2.19
C THR A 37 0.65 0.84 2.79
N ALA A 38 1.60 1.78 2.81
CA ALA A 38 2.91 1.58 3.42
C ALA A 38 2.79 1.22 4.91
N LYS A 39 2.00 1.97 5.68
CA LYS A 39 1.76 1.70 7.10
C LYS A 39 1.17 0.30 7.30
N THR A 40 0.16 -0.06 6.51
CA THR A 40 -0.51 -1.36 6.62
C THR A 40 0.49 -2.50 6.34
N ILE A 41 1.36 -2.37 5.34
CA ILE A 41 2.40 -3.35 5.01
C ILE A 41 3.43 -3.46 6.15
N ILE A 42 3.92 -2.35 6.67
CA ILE A 42 4.91 -2.35 7.76
C ILE A 42 4.31 -2.99 9.03
N SER A 43 3.05 -2.73 9.34
CA SER A 43 2.35 -3.28 10.51
C SER A 43 1.94 -4.74 10.34
N SER A 44 1.84 -5.26 9.11
CA SER A 44 1.33 -6.63 8.83
C SER A 44 2.20 -7.75 9.43
N GLY A 45 3.40 -7.46 9.88
CA GLY A 45 4.30 -8.43 10.51
C GLY A 45 3.96 -8.84 11.94
N GLY A 46 2.75 -8.53 12.44
CA GLY A 46 2.26 -9.02 13.74
C GLY A 46 2.87 -8.33 14.98
N THR A 47 3.69 -7.31 14.79
CA THR A 47 4.22 -6.49 15.87
C THR A 47 3.41 -5.20 15.97
N ASP A 48 2.66 -5.04 17.06
CA ASP A 48 2.00 -3.76 17.36
C ASP A 48 3.06 -2.64 17.41
N SER A 49 2.72 -1.46 16.90
CA SER A 49 3.61 -0.29 16.96
C SER A 49 4.13 0.02 18.37
N SER A 50 3.37 -0.35 19.40
CA SER A 50 3.78 -0.28 20.80
C SER A 50 4.90 -1.25 21.17
N SER A 51 5.14 -2.30 20.38
CA SER A 51 6.16 -3.33 20.64
C SER A 51 7.48 -3.06 19.90
N TYR A 52 7.57 -2.02 19.07
CA TYR A 52 8.80 -1.72 18.32
C TYR A 52 9.96 -1.29 19.21
N GLY A 53 9.70 -0.77 20.41
CA GLY A 53 10.74 -0.41 21.39
C GLY A 53 11.84 0.44 20.78
N GLN A 54 13.10 0.03 20.95
CA GLN A 54 14.28 0.71 20.40
C GLN A 54 14.35 0.67 18.87
N ASN A 55 13.57 -0.20 18.21
CA ASN A 55 13.54 -0.33 16.75
C ASN A 55 12.46 0.55 16.09
N ALA A 56 11.69 1.32 16.84
CA ALA A 56 10.62 2.17 16.32
C ALA A 56 11.10 3.07 15.18
N PHE A 57 12.28 3.66 15.31
CA PHE A 57 12.88 4.50 14.27
C PHE A 57 13.01 3.78 12.92
N PHE A 58 13.46 2.50 12.91
CA PHE A 58 13.66 1.76 11.66
C PHE A 58 12.32 1.45 10.97
N TYR A 59 11.29 1.17 11.73
CA TYR A 59 9.94 0.92 11.19
C TYR A 59 9.30 2.20 10.67
N ASP A 60 9.39 3.31 11.41
CA ASP A 60 8.87 4.61 10.97
C ASP A 60 9.59 5.11 9.71
N ALA A 61 10.92 4.98 9.68
CA ALA A 61 11.71 5.35 8.50
C ALA A 61 11.43 4.42 7.31
N ALA A 62 11.21 3.12 7.54
CA ALA A 62 10.83 2.15 6.50
C ALA A 62 9.43 2.46 5.95
N GLU A 63 8.47 2.86 6.77
CA GLU A 63 7.15 3.35 6.31
C GLU A 63 7.30 4.56 5.38
N GLY A 64 8.15 5.52 5.74
CA GLY A 64 8.43 6.68 4.91
C GLY A 64 9.07 6.32 3.56
N VAL A 65 10.07 5.44 3.56
CA VAL A 65 10.71 4.95 2.33
C VAL A 65 9.72 4.18 1.45
N LEU A 66 8.91 3.33 2.05
CA LEU A 66 7.90 2.55 1.32
C LEU A 66 6.84 3.47 0.71
N THR A 67 6.39 4.50 1.44
CA THR A 67 5.48 5.53 0.93
C THR A 67 6.10 6.25 -0.28
N ALA A 68 7.37 6.65 -0.18
CA ALA A 68 8.08 7.29 -1.27
C ALA A 68 8.20 6.38 -2.49
N ALA A 69 8.55 5.10 -2.30
CA ALA A 69 8.66 4.13 -3.37
C ALA A 69 7.31 3.86 -4.06
N ILE A 70 6.22 3.75 -3.31
CA ILE A 70 4.86 3.61 -3.86
C ILE A 70 4.51 4.81 -4.74
N LEU A 71 4.74 6.03 -4.27
CA LEU A 71 4.48 7.25 -5.05
C LEU A 71 5.32 7.30 -6.34
N LEU A 72 6.61 6.93 -6.27
CA LEU A 72 7.47 6.90 -7.45
C LEU A 72 7.00 5.87 -8.48
N ILE A 73 6.57 4.69 -8.04
CA ILE A 73 6.01 3.67 -8.93
C ILE A 73 4.71 4.18 -9.57
N ALA A 74 3.81 4.79 -8.80
CA ALA A 74 2.55 5.31 -9.32
C ALA A 74 2.75 6.45 -10.32
N GLU A 75 3.77 7.30 -10.13
CA GLU A 75 4.00 8.48 -10.95
C GLU A 75 4.81 8.19 -12.22
N PHE A 76 5.82 7.32 -12.13
CA PHE A 76 6.82 7.15 -13.19
C PHE A 76 6.79 5.80 -13.92
N CYS A 77 6.11 4.80 -13.38
CA CYS A 77 6.00 3.52 -14.05
C CYS A 77 4.86 3.52 -15.07
N PRO A 78 5.02 2.82 -16.20
CA PRO A 78 3.94 2.64 -17.15
C PRO A 78 2.84 1.75 -16.58
N ASP A 79 1.65 1.86 -17.17
CA ASP A 79 0.52 0.99 -16.84
C ASP A 79 0.91 -0.49 -16.92
N GLY A 80 0.28 -1.31 -16.09
CA GLY A 80 0.60 -2.74 -15.96
C GLY A 80 1.89 -3.03 -15.19
N LYS A 81 2.66 -2.00 -14.77
CA LYS A 81 3.85 -2.14 -13.90
C LYS A 81 3.73 -1.38 -12.58
N ARG A 82 2.57 -0.78 -12.32
CA ARG A 82 2.31 -0.01 -11.09
C ARG A 82 1.66 -0.89 -10.02
N HIS A 83 2.43 -1.84 -9.47
CA HIS A 83 2.00 -2.82 -8.48
C HIS A 83 3.09 -3.08 -7.42
N ILE A 84 2.74 -3.81 -6.36
CA ILE A 84 3.59 -4.01 -5.19
C ILE A 84 4.94 -4.68 -5.50
N ILE A 85 4.99 -5.57 -6.49
CA ILE A 85 6.25 -6.22 -6.89
C ILE A 85 7.21 -5.23 -7.55
N SER A 86 6.70 -4.22 -8.25
CA SER A 86 7.55 -3.14 -8.77
C SER A 86 8.13 -2.29 -7.65
N VAL A 87 7.38 -2.07 -6.57
CA VAL A 87 7.86 -1.41 -5.35
C VAL A 87 8.97 -2.24 -4.71
N PHE A 88 8.79 -3.56 -4.59
CA PHE A 88 9.82 -4.47 -4.10
C PHE A 88 11.12 -4.35 -4.92
N LYS A 89 11.02 -4.44 -6.24
CA LYS A 89 12.18 -4.33 -7.15
C LYS A 89 12.88 -2.99 -7.01
N LEU A 90 12.13 -1.90 -6.93
CA LEU A 90 12.71 -0.57 -6.73
C LEU A 90 13.54 -0.52 -5.44
N ILE A 91 12.99 -0.98 -4.31
CA ILE A 91 13.72 -0.97 -3.03
C ILE A 91 14.93 -1.91 -3.08
N GLN A 92 14.82 -3.08 -3.71
CA GLN A 92 15.95 -3.99 -3.91
C GLN A 92 17.07 -3.34 -4.72
N ASP A 93 16.73 -2.61 -5.79
CA ASP A 93 17.73 -1.90 -6.61
C ASP A 93 18.39 -0.76 -5.82
N LEU A 94 17.66 -0.12 -4.90
CA LEU A 94 18.19 0.94 -4.04
C LEU A 94 19.23 0.42 -3.01
N LEU A 95 19.20 -0.87 -2.68
CA LEU A 95 20.20 -1.54 -1.86
C LEU A 95 21.50 -1.81 -2.60
N ALA A 96 21.48 -1.81 -3.93
CA ALA A 96 22.68 -2.07 -4.73
C ALA A 96 23.74 -0.96 -4.53
N PRO A 97 25.04 -1.30 -4.55
CA PRO A 97 26.11 -0.31 -4.45
C PRO A 97 26.04 0.72 -5.57
N SER A 98 26.28 1.99 -5.23
CA SER A 98 26.39 3.06 -6.22
C SER A 98 27.81 3.11 -6.81
N LYS A 99 27.88 3.51 -8.08
CA LYS A 99 29.17 3.80 -8.75
C LYS A 99 29.74 5.17 -8.34
N VAL A 100 28.96 5.99 -7.65
CA VAL A 100 29.35 7.33 -7.21
C VAL A 100 29.88 7.26 -5.77
N LYS A 101 31.16 7.58 -5.59
CA LYS A 101 31.81 7.55 -4.28
C LYS A 101 31.06 8.46 -3.27
N GLY A 102 30.75 7.89 -2.11
CA GLY A 102 30.07 8.63 -1.02
C GLY A 102 28.56 8.82 -1.22
N LYS A 103 27.96 8.19 -2.23
CA LYS A 103 26.49 8.20 -2.41
C LYS A 103 26.00 6.78 -2.67
N ASN A 104 24.80 6.46 -2.17
CA ASN A 104 24.11 5.22 -2.51
C ASN A 104 23.06 5.45 -3.61
N GLN A 105 22.50 4.35 -4.13
CA GLN A 105 21.50 4.40 -5.21
C GLN A 105 20.26 5.19 -4.80
N PHE A 106 19.81 5.06 -3.54
CA PHE A 106 18.67 5.78 -3.01
C PHE A 106 18.86 7.31 -3.05
N GLN A 107 20.02 7.78 -2.58
CA GLN A 107 20.35 9.19 -2.65
C GLN A 107 20.45 9.71 -4.09
N LEU A 108 21.00 8.90 -5.00
CA LEU A 108 21.13 9.26 -6.41
C LEU A 108 19.75 9.36 -7.09
N LEU A 109 18.84 8.43 -6.78
CA LEU A 109 17.48 8.48 -7.32
C LEU A 109 16.75 9.74 -6.86
N LEU A 110 16.72 9.99 -5.56
CA LEU A 110 15.99 11.12 -5.00
C LEU A 110 16.60 12.47 -5.36
N ALA A 111 17.92 12.54 -5.59
CA ALA A 111 18.58 13.77 -6.07
C ALA A 111 18.09 14.22 -7.46
N LYS A 112 17.51 13.33 -8.26
CA LYS A 112 16.92 13.66 -9.58
C LYS A 112 15.56 14.35 -9.47
N LEU A 113 14.93 14.30 -8.31
CA LEU A 113 13.60 14.87 -8.09
C LEU A 113 13.73 16.33 -7.61
N PRO A 114 12.75 17.20 -7.91
CA PRO A 114 12.67 18.54 -7.32
C PRO A 114 12.66 18.48 -5.78
N ASP A 115 13.16 19.52 -5.12
CA ASP A 115 13.18 19.58 -3.65
C ASP A 115 11.79 19.61 -3.02
N THR A 116 10.81 20.07 -3.78
CA THR A 116 9.39 20.08 -3.38
C THR A 116 8.69 18.72 -3.55
N HIS A 117 9.37 17.73 -4.12
CA HIS A 117 8.75 16.43 -4.39
C HIS A 117 8.50 15.64 -3.10
N LYS A 118 7.26 15.20 -2.91
CA LYS A 118 6.83 14.55 -1.67
C LYS A 118 7.56 13.24 -1.35
N ALA A 119 8.00 12.49 -2.36
CA ALA A 119 8.82 11.29 -2.12
C ALA A 119 10.11 11.61 -1.34
N LYS A 120 10.76 12.77 -1.61
CA LYS A 120 11.92 13.22 -0.81
C LYS A 120 11.54 13.47 0.65
N TRP A 121 10.38 14.06 0.88
CA TRP A 121 9.93 14.39 2.24
C TRP A 121 9.56 13.15 3.02
N PHE A 122 8.82 12.21 2.43
CA PHE A 122 8.50 10.94 3.07
C PHE A 122 9.74 10.10 3.37
N ALA A 123 10.71 10.10 2.48
CA ALA A 123 11.99 9.40 2.67
C ALA A 123 12.98 10.16 3.59
N GLY A 124 12.66 11.38 4.03
CA GLY A 124 13.57 12.29 4.72
C GLY A 124 14.24 11.71 5.95
N ALA A 125 13.50 10.94 6.76
CA ALA A 125 14.08 10.28 7.95
C ALA A 125 15.22 9.32 7.58
N ALA A 126 15.04 8.50 6.53
CA ALA A 126 16.08 7.59 6.05
C ALA A 126 17.25 8.33 5.38
N LEU A 127 16.96 9.38 4.61
CA LEU A 127 17.98 10.18 3.90
C LEU A 127 18.97 10.88 4.84
N ASN A 128 18.50 11.26 6.02
CA ASN A 128 19.29 12.03 6.99
C ASN A 128 20.03 11.14 7.99
N THR A 129 20.11 9.82 7.73
CA THR A 129 20.84 8.86 8.60
C THR A 129 22.18 8.47 8.01
N ALA A 130 23.05 7.89 8.85
CA ALA A 130 24.29 7.26 8.39
C ALA A 130 23.98 6.12 7.40
N GLU A 131 24.90 5.84 6.49
CA GLU A 131 24.70 4.83 5.43
C GLU A 131 24.29 3.45 5.97
N GLN A 132 24.91 3.01 7.07
CA GLN A 132 24.55 1.74 7.70
C GLN A 132 23.12 1.72 8.22
N SER A 133 22.65 2.81 8.82
CA SER A 133 21.26 2.93 9.29
C SER A 133 20.29 2.95 8.12
N MET A 134 20.63 3.61 7.03
CA MET A 134 19.82 3.63 5.82
C MET A 134 19.70 2.23 5.20
N GLN A 135 20.79 1.47 5.13
CA GLN A 135 20.75 0.06 4.70
C GLN A 135 19.81 -0.77 5.58
N SER A 136 19.83 -0.54 6.88
CA SER A 136 18.91 -1.21 7.82
C SER A 136 17.43 -0.83 7.57
N VAL A 137 17.15 0.44 7.28
CA VAL A 137 15.81 0.91 6.93
C VAL A 137 15.31 0.27 5.64
N LEU A 138 16.13 0.27 4.57
CA LEU A 138 15.78 -0.35 3.30
C LEU A 138 15.58 -1.87 3.45
N SER A 139 16.44 -2.53 4.23
CA SER A 139 16.30 -3.97 4.52
C SER A 139 15.03 -4.28 5.31
N THR A 140 14.63 -3.40 6.23
CA THR A 140 13.36 -3.53 6.98
C THR A 140 12.17 -3.45 6.03
N ALA A 141 12.13 -2.45 5.15
CA ALA A 141 11.06 -2.32 4.15
C ALA A 141 11.01 -3.55 3.21
N LEU A 142 12.17 -4.00 2.73
CA LEU A 142 12.29 -5.17 1.85
C LEU A 142 11.82 -6.45 2.54
N SER A 143 12.18 -6.64 3.80
CA SER A 143 11.74 -7.80 4.61
C SER A 143 10.21 -7.88 4.71
N ARG A 144 9.53 -6.74 4.86
CA ARG A 144 8.06 -6.73 4.88
C ARG A 144 7.43 -7.04 3.52
N LEU A 145 8.10 -6.62 2.45
CA LEU A 145 7.65 -6.90 1.09
C LEU A 145 7.91 -8.35 0.63
N ASN A 146 8.84 -9.07 1.26
CA ASN A 146 9.11 -10.48 0.94
C ASN A 146 7.86 -11.36 1.06
N ALA A 147 6.92 -11.02 1.94
CA ALA A 147 5.68 -11.75 2.11
C ALA A 147 4.80 -11.77 0.83
N PHE A 148 5.02 -10.83 -0.09
CA PHE A 148 4.29 -10.73 -1.36
C PHE A 148 4.96 -11.52 -2.51
N LEU A 149 6.19 -12.04 -2.29
CA LEU A 149 6.96 -12.78 -3.29
C LEU A 149 6.52 -14.25 -3.33
N ASP A 150 5.37 -14.46 -3.94
CA ASP A 150 4.79 -15.78 -4.16
C ASP A 150 4.13 -15.76 -5.54
N SER A 151 4.46 -16.76 -6.38
CA SER A 151 3.98 -16.80 -7.77
C SER A 151 2.46 -16.85 -7.90
N GLU A 152 1.76 -17.38 -6.90
CA GLU A 152 0.29 -17.40 -6.89
C GLU A 152 -0.25 -16.02 -6.49
N LEU A 153 0.35 -15.37 -5.48
CA LEU A 153 -0.01 -14.01 -5.08
C LEU A 153 0.29 -13.01 -6.17
N GLU A 154 1.41 -13.14 -6.88
CA GLU A 154 1.76 -12.26 -8.01
C GLU A 154 0.70 -12.28 -9.11
N GLN A 155 0.05 -13.44 -9.36
CA GLN A 155 -1.05 -13.54 -10.32
C GLN A 155 -2.30 -12.75 -9.91
N ILE A 156 -2.43 -12.41 -8.64
CA ILE A 156 -3.51 -11.57 -8.12
C ILE A 156 -3.05 -10.12 -8.05
N LEU A 157 -1.89 -9.87 -7.46
CA LEU A 157 -1.45 -8.53 -7.05
C LEU A 157 -0.80 -7.71 -8.18
N CYS A 158 -0.37 -8.34 -9.29
CA CYS A 158 0.28 -7.66 -10.41
C CYS A 158 -0.66 -7.27 -11.54
N PHE A 159 -1.95 -7.56 -11.43
CA PHE A 159 -2.95 -7.23 -12.44
C PHE A 159 -3.89 -6.14 -11.92
N ASP A 160 -4.52 -5.44 -12.87
CA ASP A 160 -5.50 -4.43 -12.55
C ASP A 160 -6.63 -5.01 -11.71
N THR A 161 -7.16 -4.18 -10.81
CA THR A 161 -8.21 -4.59 -9.89
C THR A 161 -9.49 -4.92 -10.65
N ALA A 162 -9.89 -6.19 -10.61
CA ALA A 162 -11.18 -6.63 -11.11
C ALA A 162 -12.32 -6.32 -10.13
N ILE A 163 -11.98 -6.15 -8.84
CA ILE A 163 -12.90 -5.80 -7.76
C ILE A 163 -12.91 -4.27 -7.63
N ASP A 164 -13.47 -3.59 -8.64
CA ASP A 164 -13.72 -2.16 -8.57
C ASP A 164 -14.87 -1.89 -7.58
N ALA A 165 -14.56 -1.22 -6.48
CA ALA A 165 -15.51 -0.93 -5.42
C ALA A 165 -16.70 -0.08 -5.92
N GLU A 166 -16.48 0.82 -6.89
CA GLU A 166 -17.56 1.62 -7.47
C GLU A 166 -18.55 0.72 -8.23
N LEU A 167 -18.05 -0.18 -9.06
CA LEU A 167 -18.86 -1.15 -9.79
C LEU A 167 -19.56 -2.12 -8.84
N PHE A 168 -18.83 -2.59 -7.83
CA PHE A 168 -19.34 -3.48 -6.78
C PHE A 168 -20.48 -2.86 -6.00
N CYS A 169 -20.39 -1.58 -5.64
CA CYS A 169 -21.44 -0.86 -4.92
C CYS A 169 -22.66 -0.53 -5.79
N LYS A 170 -22.51 -0.42 -7.12
CA LYS A 170 -23.59 -0.07 -8.06
C LYS A 170 -24.31 -1.28 -8.66
N LYS A 171 -23.66 -2.45 -8.72
CA LYS A 171 -24.22 -3.66 -9.32
C LYS A 171 -24.40 -4.76 -8.27
N LYS A 172 -25.36 -5.66 -8.51
CA LYS A 172 -25.50 -6.90 -7.73
C LYS A 172 -24.31 -7.80 -8.02
N THR A 173 -23.33 -7.80 -7.14
CA THR A 173 -22.06 -8.53 -7.28
C THR A 173 -21.77 -9.29 -6.00
N ALA A 174 -21.17 -10.46 -6.10
CA ALA A 174 -20.64 -11.21 -4.98
C ALA A 174 -19.14 -11.45 -5.18
N VAL A 175 -18.34 -11.15 -4.18
CA VAL A 175 -16.90 -11.38 -4.15
C VAL A 175 -16.62 -12.49 -3.14
N PHE A 176 -15.92 -13.52 -3.56
CA PHE A 176 -15.51 -14.64 -2.72
C PHE A 176 -13.99 -14.60 -2.52
N LEU A 177 -13.56 -14.47 -1.27
CA LEU A 177 -12.17 -14.60 -0.88
C LEU A 177 -11.98 -16.00 -0.30
N VAL A 178 -11.33 -16.86 -1.08
CA VAL A 178 -11.11 -18.26 -0.71
C VAL A 178 -9.66 -18.43 -0.30
N MET A 179 -9.45 -18.97 0.90
CA MET A 179 -8.13 -19.23 1.47
C MET A 179 -7.81 -20.73 1.43
N PRO A 180 -6.57 -21.13 1.09
CA PRO A 180 -6.15 -22.52 1.25
C PRO A 180 -6.03 -22.87 2.74
N GLU A 181 -6.62 -23.97 3.19
CA GLU A 181 -6.54 -24.42 4.59
C GLU A 181 -5.12 -24.83 4.99
N GLU A 182 -4.33 -25.29 4.04
CA GLU A 182 -2.98 -25.83 4.24
C GLU A 182 -1.89 -24.77 4.34
N ASP A 183 -2.15 -23.51 3.95
CA ASP A 183 -1.15 -22.42 3.95
C ASP A 183 -1.70 -21.15 4.60
N ASN A 184 -1.49 -21.03 5.89
CA ASN A 184 -1.88 -19.83 6.65
C ASN A 184 -0.93 -18.65 6.47
N THR A 185 0.22 -18.82 5.80
CA THR A 185 1.20 -17.75 5.58
C THR A 185 0.65 -16.63 4.69
N LYS A 186 -0.37 -16.95 3.88
CA LYS A 186 -1.03 -16.01 2.97
C LYS A 186 -2.24 -15.29 3.60
N TYR A 187 -2.65 -15.65 4.80
CA TYR A 187 -3.86 -15.09 5.43
C TYR A 187 -3.78 -13.58 5.68
N PHE A 188 -2.58 -13.04 5.85
CA PHE A 188 -2.40 -11.58 5.98
C PHE A 188 -2.86 -10.81 4.74
N ILE A 189 -2.76 -11.40 3.53
CA ILE A 189 -3.22 -10.80 2.27
C ILE A 189 -4.73 -10.56 2.31
N ILE A 190 -5.49 -11.51 2.85
CA ILE A 190 -6.95 -11.35 3.00
C ILE A 190 -7.28 -10.16 3.88
N SER A 191 -6.55 -9.99 5.00
CA SER A 191 -6.71 -8.82 5.85
C SER A 191 -6.42 -7.51 5.10
N LEU A 192 -5.39 -7.49 4.26
CA LEU A 192 -5.04 -6.33 3.44
C LEU A 192 -6.12 -6.02 2.39
N ILE A 193 -6.58 -7.05 1.66
CA ILE A 193 -7.64 -6.92 0.64
C ILE A 193 -8.94 -6.41 1.28
N LEU A 194 -9.35 -6.99 2.41
CA LEU A 194 -10.55 -6.56 3.13
C LEU A 194 -10.45 -5.11 3.60
N GLN A 195 -9.30 -4.70 4.14
CA GLN A 195 -9.07 -3.32 4.56
C GLN A 195 -9.10 -2.36 3.37
N GLN A 196 -8.49 -2.74 2.26
CA GLN A 196 -8.51 -1.93 1.04
C GLN A 196 -9.93 -1.80 0.50
N LEU A 197 -10.63 -2.91 0.29
CA LEU A 197 -12.01 -2.92 -0.21
C LEU A 197 -12.94 -2.06 0.66
N TYR A 198 -12.84 -2.18 1.98
CA TYR A 198 -13.62 -1.37 2.90
C TYR A 198 -13.33 0.13 2.73
N ARG A 199 -12.07 0.53 2.62
CA ARG A 199 -11.68 1.94 2.37
C ARG A 199 -12.23 2.45 1.04
N GLU A 200 -12.16 1.64 0.00
CA GLU A 200 -12.69 1.98 -1.32
C GLU A 200 -14.22 2.16 -1.27
N ILE A 201 -14.93 1.28 -0.58
CA ILE A 201 -16.37 1.41 -0.35
C ILE A 201 -16.71 2.72 0.39
N LEU A 202 -15.91 3.11 1.39
CA LEU A 202 -16.11 4.38 2.09
C LEU A 202 -15.88 5.58 1.16
N VAL A 203 -14.89 5.52 0.26
CA VAL A 203 -14.66 6.56 -0.75
C VAL A 203 -15.87 6.70 -1.67
N VAL A 204 -16.39 5.58 -2.17
CA VAL A 204 -17.60 5.58 -3.02
C VAL A 204 -18.79 6.19 -2.26
N ALA A 205 -18.98 5.84 -0.99
CA ALA A 205 -20.04 6.42 -0.17
C ALA A 205 -19.86 7.94 0.00
N ASP A 206 -18.63 8.40 0.31
CA ASP A 206 -18.35 9.83 0.50
C ASP A 206 -18.54 10.63 -0.80
N GLU A 207 -18.15 10.08 -1.95
CA GLU A 207 -18.37 10.69 -3.27
C GLU A 207 -19.87 10.71 -3.65
N ASN A 208 -20.68 9.80 -3.10
CA ASN A 208 -22.12 9.69 -3.30
C ASN A 208 -22.93 10.35 -2.15
N GLY A 209 -22.42 11.41 -1.55
CA GLY A 209 -23.15 12.19 -0.53
C GLY A 209 -23.28 11.49 0.84
N GLY A 210 -22.37 10.57 1.15
CA GLY A 210 -22.26 9.88 2.45
C GLY A 210 -23.05 8.57 2.53
N LYS A 211 -23.64 8.09 1.44
CA LYS A 211 -24.41 6.84 1.40
C LYS A 211 -24.11 6.02 0.15
N LEU A 212 -24.24 4.70 0.28
CA LEU A 212 -24.22 3.77 -0.85
C LEU A 212 -25.63 3.62 -1.45
N ASP A 213 -25.71 3.44 -2.77
CA ASP A 213 -26.95 3.14 -3.47
C ASP A 213 -27.48 1.73 -3.14
N ASN A 214 -26.55 0.78 -2.94
CA ASN A 214 -26.86 -0.59 -2.59
C ASN A 214 -26.19 -0.98 -1.27
N ARG A 215 -26.86 -1.88 -0.52
CA ARG A 215 -26.28 -2.43 0.69
C ARG A 215 -25.12 -3.36 0.35
N VAL A 216 -23.99 -3.14 1.00
CA VAL A 216 -22.85 -4.08 1.02
C VAL A 216 -22.95 -4.95 2.28
N VAL A 217 -22.81 -6.25 2.12
CA VAL A 217 -22.87 -7.23 3.21
C VAL A 217 -21.58 -8.03 3.22
N PHE A 218 -20.92 -8.09 4.37
CA PHE A 218 -19.77 -8.92 4.61
C PHE A 218 -20.18 -10.19 5.36
N TYR A 219 -19.96 -11.35 4.75
CA TYR A 219 -20.09 -12.64 5.41
C TYR A 219 -18.69 -13.10 5.81
N TRP A 220 -18.44 -13.15 7.09
CA TRP A 220 -17.16 -13.51 7.64
C TRP A 220 -17.22 -14.91 8.24
N ASP A 221 -16.95 -15.88 7.41
CA ASP A 221 -16.72 -17.23 7.86
C ASP A 221 -15.26 -17.40 8.29
N GLU A 222 -15.02 -18.13 9.37
CA GLU A 222 -13.68 -18.40 9.94
C GLU A 222 -12.80 -17.14 10.19
N VAL A 223 -13.40 -15.99 10.46
CA VAL A 223 -12.69 -14.72 10.68
C VAL A 223 -11.65 -14.81 11.80
N GLY A 224 -11.79 -15.75 12.74
CA GLY A 224 -10.82 -15.97 13.81
C GLY A 224 -9.47 -16.53 13.36
N THR A 225 -9.37 -17.02 12.12
CA THR A 225 -8.12 -17.59 11.57
C THR A 225 -7.28 -16.55 10.84
N ILE A 226 -7.87 -15.42 10.42
CA ILE A 226 -7.13 -14.35 9.74
C ILE A 226 -6.47 -13.40 10.75
N PRO A 227 -5.31 -12.80 10.39
CA PRO A 227 -4.69 -11.78 11.23
C PRO A 227 -5.62 -10.61 11.53
N LYS A 228 -5.41 -9.97 12.69
CA LYS A 228 -6.21 -8.82 13.12
C LYS A 228 -6.35 -7.78 12.00
N ILE A 229 -7.59 -7.43 11.68
CA ILE A 229 -7.92 -6.34 10.77
C ILE A 229 -7.98 -5.06 11.60
N GLU A 230 -7.01 -4.15 11.43
CA GLU A 230 -6.94 -2.90 12.21
C GLU A 230 -8.22 -2.05 12.14
N SER A 231 -8.91 -2.08 11.00
CA SER A 231 -10.14 -1.33 10.79
C SER A 231 -11.42 -2.09 11.17
N ALA A 232 -11.32 -3.32 11.74
CA ALA A 232 -12.50 -4.12 12.04
C ALA A 232 -13.50 -3.40 12.96
N GLU A 233 -13.03 -2.75 14.02
CA GLU A 233 -13.89 -1.96 14.93
C GLU A 233 -14.61 -0.83 14.20
N MET A 234 -13.92 -0.15 13.27
CA MET A 234 -14.52 0.88 12.43
C MET A 234 -15.53 0.29 11.44
N MET A 235 -15.25 -0.90 10.89
CA MET A 235 -16.19 -1.61 10.01
C MET A 235 -17.49 -1.93 10.74
N PHE A 236 -17.43 -2.34 12.00
CA PHE A 236 -18.62 -2.64 12.81
C PHE A 236 -19.35 -1.39 13.31
N SER A 237 -18.65 -0.31 13.61
CA SER A 237 -19.25 0.90 14.21
C SER A 237 -19.71 1.92 13.15
N ALA A 238 -18.90 2.21 12.14
CA ALA A 238 -19.18 3.27 11.16
C ALA A 238 -20.09 2.82 10.00
N SER A 239 -20.19 1.52 9.73
CA SER A 239 -20.95 1.01 8.59
C SER A 239 -22.49 1.11 8.75
N ARG A 240 -22.98 1.34 9.97
CA ARG A 240 -24.43 1.42 10.24
C ARG A 240 -25.12 2.67 9.68
N SER A 241 -24.35 3.70 9.38
CA SER A 241 -24.87 5.02 8.96
C SER A 241 -24.65 5.34 7.47
N ARG A 242 -24.05 4.42 6.70
CA ARG A 242 -23.63 4.68 5.31
C ARG A 242 -24.24 3.72 4.24
#